data_984fc93aeddd07e685b5f82cf09a4e86
#
_entry.id   984fc93aeddd07e685b5f82cf09a4e86
#
_cell.length_a   1.000
_cell.length_b   1.000
_cell.length_c   1.000
_cell.angle_alpha   90.00
_cell.angle_beta   90.00
_cell.angle_gamma   90.00
#
_symmetry.space_group_name_H-M   'P 1'
#
loop_
_entity.id
_entity.type
_entity.pdbx_description
1 polymer ?
#
loop_
_entity_poly.entity_id
_entity_poly.type
_entity_poly.pdbx_seq_one_letter_code
_entity_poly.pdbx_strand_id
1 'polypeptide(L)'
;MAKTVLLVCHGNTCRSVMAQALLEKMLAERGVSDAVHVRSGGVGGNARDGMIPSLDARIVLREAGIDLAEDSITSTDLRRHRDLVTGADLILTMTTEQKALLAAVADTNGRPVFTLGEFAGGAGDIRNPMGQAEDRYRATRDEIHGCLTRSIERLLAVLL
;
A
#
# COMPACT_ATOMS: atom_id res chain seq x y z
N MET A 1 10.42 17.29 9.09
CA MET A 1 10.70 15.86 8.82
C MET A 1 9.56 15.23 8.03
N ALA A 2 9.90 14.39 7.10
CA ALA A 2 8.89 13.69 6.32
C ALA A 2 8.06 12.75 7.19
N LYS A 3 6.78 12.64 6.87
CA LYS A 3 5.87 11.68 7.49
C LYS A 3 5.82 10.41 6.66
N THR A 4 5.54 9.29 7.27
CA THR A 4 5.53 7.99 6.61
C THR A 4 4.15 7.37 6.58
N VAL A 5 3.72 6.97 5.38
CA VAL A 5 2.54 6.14 5.16
C VAL A 5 3.01 4.72 4.87
N LEU A 6 2.49 3.76 5.58
CA LEU A 6 2.77 2.34 5.35
C LEU A 6 1.53 1.68 4.74
N LEU A 7 1.70 1.10 3.57
CA LEU A 7 0.66 0.37 2.84
C LEU A 7 0.88 -1.11 3.04
N VAL A 8 -0.14 -1.83 3.48
CA VAL A 8 -0.02 -3.21 3.92
C VAL A 8 -0.95 -4.13 3.13
N CYS A 9 -0.41 -5.23 2.63
CA CYS A 9 -1.22 -6.32 2.10
C CYS A 9 -0.67 -7.65 2.63
N HIS A 10 -1.06 -8.76 2.02
CA HIS A 10 -0.67 -10.08 2.50
C HIS A 10 0.79 -10.39 2.17
N GLY A 11 1.14 -10.40 0.87
CA GLY A 11 2.48 -10.79 0.40
C GLY A 11 3.40 -9.65 -0.02
N ASN A 12 2.88 -8.44 -0.19
CA ASN A 12 3.63 -7.28 -0.65
C ASN A 12 4.26 -7.44 -2.04
N THR A 13 3.55 -8.08 -2.95
CA THR A 13 3.99 -8.21 -4.35
C THR A 13 2.96 -7.69 -5.35
N CYS A 14 1.77 -7.33 -4.91
CA CYS A 14 0.68 -6.89 -5.79
C CYS A 14 -0.03 -5.65 -5.27
N ARG A 15 -1.02 -5.81 -4.36
CA ARG A 15 -1.91 -4.72 -3.95
C ARG A 15 -1.17 -3.55 -3.31
N SER A 16 -0.35 -3.80 -2.33
CA SER A 16 0.38 -2.72 -1.64
C SER A 16 1.47 -2.11 -2.52
N VAL A 17 2.02 -2.88 -3.45
CA VAL A 17 2.97 -2.35 -4.44
C VAL A 17 2.26 -1.40 -5.39
N MET A 18 1.10 -1.79 -5.92
CA MET A 18 0.31 -0.91 -6.78
C MET A 18 -0.10 0.36 -6.03
N ALA A 19 -0.55 0.22 -4.79
CA ALA A 19 -0.93 1.36 -3.97
C ALA A 19 0.25 2.30 -3.72
N GLN A 20 1.43 1.76 -3.41
CA GLN A 20 2.62 2.58 -3.21
C GLN A 20 2.98 3.35 -4.47
N ALA A 21 3.05 2.68 -5.61
CA ALA A 21 3.42 3.31 -6.88
C ALA A 21 2.43 4.40 -7.29
N LEU A 22 1.13 4.12 -7.15
CA LEU A 22 0.09 5.08 -7.48
C LEU A 22 0.12 6.29 -6.53
N LEU A 23 0.27 6.06 -5.23
CA LEU A 23 0.33 7.15 -4.27
C LEU A 23 1.57 8.01 -4.45
N GLU A 24 2.73 7.40 -4.69
CA GLU A 24 3.97 8.14 -4.96
C GLU A 24 3.80 9.07 -6.18
N LYS A 25 3.14 8.57 -7.22
CA LYS A 25 2.87 9.39 -8.41
C LYS A 25 1.94 10.55 -8.08
N MET A 26 0.87 10.31 -7.32
CA MET A 26 -0.08 11.36 -6.91
C MET A 26 0.59 12.42 -6.05
N LEU A 27 1.47 12.03 -5.14
CA LEU A 27 2.21 12.96 -4.31
C LEU A 27 3.20 13.79 -5.12
N ALA A 28 3.86 13.18 -6.11
CA ALA A 28 4.76 13.89 -7.01
C ALA A 28 4.01 14.93 -7.84
N GLU A 29 2.83 14.59 -8.34
CA GLU A 29 1.98 15.51 -9.11
C GLU A 29 1.52 16.71 -8.27
N ARG A 30 1.44 16.54 -6.96
CA ARG A 30 1.08 17.61 -6.02
C ARG A 30 2.30 18.36 -5.46
N GLY A 31 3.52 17.93 -5.82
CA GLY A 31 4.73 18.58 -5.36
C GLY A 31 5.05 18.35 -3.89
N VAL A 32 4.54 17.26 -3.29
CA VAL A 32 4.74 16.98 -1.86
C VAL A 32 5.52 15.69 -1.59
N SER A 33 6.23 15.17 -2.60
CA SER A 33 7.01 13.94 -2.46
C SER A 33 8.04 13.99 -1.32
N ASP A 34 8.59 15.16 -1.04
CA ASP A 34 9.60 15.32 0.01
C ASP A 34 8.99 15.33 1.41
N ALA A 35 7.69 15.59 1.51
CA ALA A 35 6.99 15.69 2.79
C ALA A 35 6.36 14.37 3.24
N VAL A 36 6.11 13.45 2.32
CA VAL A 36 5.45 12.17 2.60
C VAL A 36 6.23 11.03 1.99
N HIS A 37 6.77 10.16 2.84
CA HIS A 37 7.41 8.92 2.41
C HIS A 37 6.37 7.81 2.36
N VAL A 38 6.35 7.07 1.27
CA VAL A 38 5.44 5.93 1.10
C VAL A 38 6.24 4.64 1.19
N ARG A 39 5.81 3.74 2.06
CA ARG A 39 6.41 2.42 2.24
C ARG A 39 5.34 1.36 2.10
N SER A 40 5.74 0.13 1.85
CA SER A 40 4.79 -0.98 1.81
C SER A 40 5.40 -2.23 2.42
N GLY A 41 4.53 -3.14 2.85
CA GLY A 41 4.96 -4.40 3.45
C GLY A 41 3.85 -5.43 3.48
N GLY A 42 4.22 -6.67 3.79
CA GLY A 42 3.29 -7.79 3.90
C GLY A 42 3.23 -8.33 5.32
N VAL A 43 2.05 -8.76 5.75
CA VAL A 43 1.83 -9.33 7.08
C VAL A 43 1.41 -10.80 7.05
N GLY A 44 1.24 -11.37 5.85
CA GLY A 44 0.80 -12.75 5.70
C GLY A 44 1.91 -13.77 5.87
N GLY A 45 1.52 -15.04 6.02
CA GLY A 45 2.47 -16.13 6.19
C GLY A 45 3.37 -16.36 4.99
N ASN A 46 2.98 -15.86 3.80
CA ASN A 46 3.75 -15.96 2.57
C ASN A 46 4.63 -14.74 2.29
N ALA A 47 4.63 -13.75 3.17
CA ALA A 47 5.48 -12.57 2.98
C ALA A 47 6.96 -12.94 3.06
N ARG A 48 7.77 -12.37 2.17
CA ARG A 48 9.21 -12.58 2.08
C ARG A 48 9.87 -11.26 1.77
N ASP A 49 11.10 -11.09 2.22
CA ASP A 49 11.90 -9.92 1.85
C ASP A 49 12.49 -10.11 0.44
N GLY A 50 12.57 -9.02 -0.31
CA GLY A 50 13.35 -8.96 -1.54
C GLY A 50 12.69 -9.53 -2.78
N MET A 51 11.41 -9.86 -2.75
CA MET A 51 10.72 -10.33 -3.94
C MET A 51 10.37 -9.17 -4.86
N ILE A 52 10.53 -9.36 -6.16
CA ILE A 52 10.12 -8.36 -7.15
C ILE A 52 8.58 -8.33 -7.25
N PRO A 53 8.00 -7.21 -7.71
CA PRO A 53 6.55 -7.13 -7.93
C PRO A 53 6.07 -8.16 -8.94
N SER A 54 4.83 -8.62 -8.81
CA SER A 54 4.25 -9.54 -9.76
C SER A 54 4.23 -8.91 -11.16
N LEU A 55 4.40 -9.73 -12.19
CA LEU A 55 4.40 -9.26 -13.57
C LEU A 55 3.10 -8.56 -13.92
N ASP A 56 1.96 -9.13 -13.50
CA ASP A 56 0.65 -8.55 -13.80
C ASP A 56 0.48 -7.18 -13.15
N ALA A 57 0.97 -6.99 -11.93
CA ALA A 57 0.95 -5.68 -11.27
C ALA A 57 1.77 -4.66 -12.07
N ARG A 58 2.95 -5.06 -12.54
CA ARG A 58 3.81 -4.17 -13.34
C ARG A 58 3.17 -3.81 -14.68
N ILE A 59 2.49 -4.77 -15.32
CA ILE A 59 1.81 -4.53 -16.59
C ILE A 59 0.71 -3.48 -16.43
N VAL A 60 -0.17 -3.66 -15.43
CA VAL A 60 -1.30 -2.72 -15.26
C VAL A 60 -0.85 -1.35 -14.75
N LEU A 61 0.26 -1.28 -14.02
CA LEU A 61 0.86 0.01 -13.64
C LEU A 61 1.41 0.74 -14.86
N ARG A 62 2.04 0.01 -15.78
CA ARG A 62 2.54 0.60 -17.03
C ARG A 62 1.41 1.22 -17.84
N GLU A 63 0.26 0.56 -17.89
CA GLU A 63 -0.93 1.11 -18.54
C GLU A 63 -1.37 2.43 -17.92
N ALA A 64 -1.10 2.62 -16.63
CA ALA A 64 -1.44 3.84 -15.90
C ALA A 64 -0.29 4.88 -15.94
N GLY A 65 0.72 4.66 -16.77
CA GLY A 65 1.84 5.59 -16.92
C GLY A 65 2.97 5.42 -15.91
N ILE A 66 3.00 4.29 -15.20
CA ILE A 66 4.04 4.01 -14.21
C ILE A 66 4.90 2.85 -14.70
N ASP A 67 6.13 3.14 -15.09
CA ASP A 67 7.09 2.13 -15.52
C ASP A 67 7.94 1.72 -14.30
N LEU A 68 7.49 0.69 -13.60
CA LEU A 68 8.11 0.21 -12.37
C LEU A 68 9.23 -0.77 -12.70
N ALA A 69 10.48 -0.40 -12.39
CA ALA A 69 11.61 -1.30 -12.53
C ALA A 69 11.49 -2.44 -11.49
N GLU A 70 12.03 -3.61 -11.83
CA GLU A 70 11.91 -4.82 -11.00
C GLU A 70 12.42 -4.62 -9.58
N ASP A 71 13.43 -3.80 -9.38
CA ASP A 71 14.07 -3.57 -8.08
C ASP A 71 13.66 -2.24 -7.43
N SER A 72 12.74 -1.48 -8.03
CA SER A 72 12.30 -0.19 -7.47
C SER A 72 11.55 -0.35 -6.16
N ILE A 73 10.65 -1.35 -6.10
CA ILE A 73 9.91 -1.71 -4.90
C ILE A 73 10.04 -3.21 -4.74
N THR A 74 10.75 -3.65 -3.72
CA THR A 74 10.86 -5.07 -3.40
C THR A 74 10.07 -5.34 -2.13
N SER A 75 9.61 -6.58 -1.98
CA SER A 75 8.75 -6.94 -0.86
C SER A 75 9.48 -6.86 0.48
N THR A 76 8.71 -6.58 1.52
CA THR A 76 9.18 -6.52 2.90
C THR A 76 8.25 -7.35 3.77
N ASP A 77 8.82 -8.25 4.56
CA ASP A 77 8.07 -9.01 5.55
C ASP A 77 8.04 -8.20 6.85
N LEU A 78 6.89 -7.64 7.19
CA LEU A 78 6.74 -6.77 8.36
C LEU A 78 6.94 -7.50 9.68
N ARG A 79 6.80 -8.83 9.69
CA ARG A 79 7.08 -9.63 10.89
C ARG A 79 8.57 -9.61 11.24
N ARG A 80 9.43 -9.34 10.26
CA ARG A 80 10.88 -9.23 10.40
C ARG A 80 11.36 -7.79 10.48
N HIS A 81 10.50 -6.82 10.15
CA HIS A 81 10.83 -5.40 10.10
C HIS A 81 9.77 -4.59 10.85
N ARG A 82 9.61 -4.91 12.14
CA ARG A 82 8.57 -4.30 12.98
C ARG A 82 8.74 -2.79 13.15
N ASP A 83 9.96 -2.30 13.01
CA ASP A 83 10.27 -0.88 13.06
C ASP A 83 9.52 -0.07 11.99
N LEU A 84 9.21 -0.68 10.87
CA LEU A 84 8.40 -0.03 9.83
C LEU A 84 6.96 0.20 10.30
N VAL A 85 6.45 -0.71 11.10
CA VAL A 85 5.11 -0.58 11.68
C VAL A 85 5.10 0.48 12.79
N THR A 86 6.05 0.38 13.72
CA THR A 86 6.10 1.31 14.86
C THR A 86 6.48 2.73 14.44
N GLY A 87 7.22 2.87 13.34
CA GLY A 87 7.65 4.16 12.81
C GLY A 87 6.68 4.83 11.85
N ALA A 88 5.64 4.15 11.41
CA ALA A 88 4.69 4.72 10.46
C ALA A 88 3.76 5.73 11.15
N ASP A 89 3.49 6.84 10.47
CA ASP A 89 2.57 7.86 10.96
C ASP A 89 1.11 7.55 10.61
N LEU A 90 0.91 6.81 9.51
CA LEU A 90 -0.40 6.34 9.06
C LEU A 90 -0.22 4.98 8.42
N ILE A 91 -1.09 4.03 8.77
CA ILE A 91 -1.05 2.69 8.21
C ILE A 91 -2.38 2.40 7.51
N LEU A 92 -2.29 1.97 6.25
CA LEU A 92 -3.45 1.62 5.44
C LEU A 92 -3.30 0.18 4.96
N THR A 93 -4.20 -0.70 5.40
CA THR A 93 -4.21 -2.10 4.96
C THR A 93 -5.19 -2.28 3.80
N MET A 94 -5.02 -3.33 3.02
CA MET A 94 -5.93 -3.62 1.91
C MET A 94 -7.20 -4.32 2.41
N THR A 95 -7.12 -5.06 3.52
CA THR A 95 -8.27 -5.79 4.07
C THR A 95 -8.35 -5.65 5.58
N THR A 96 -9.53 -5.93 6.11
CA THR A 96 -9.78 -5.97 7.56
C THR A 96 -8.96 -7.06 8.25
N GLU A 97 -8.81 -8.22 7.59
CA GLU A 97 -7.96 -9.31 8.11
C GLU A 97 -6.53 -8.84 8.32
N GLN A 98 -6.00 -8.04 7.42
CA GLN A 98 -4.63 -7.53 7.52
C GLN A 98 -4.47 -6.57 8.69
N LYS A 99 -5.50 -5.81 9.06
CA LYS A 99 -5.47 -4.99 10.28
C LYS A 99 -5.28 -5.88 11.52
N ALA A 100 -6.01 -6.97 11.59
CA ALA A 100 -5.91 -7.92 12.70
C ALA A 100 -4.52 -8.58 12.75
N LEU A 101 -4.00 -9.00 11.59
CA LEU A 101 -2.66 -9.59 11.50
C LEU A 101 -1.59 -8.59 11.92
N LEU A 102 -1.74 -7.33 11.51
CA LEU A 102 -0.78 -6.28 11.86
C LEU A 102 -0.72 -6.06 13.37
N ALA A 103 -1.87 -6.07 14.05
CA ALA A 103 -1.93 -5.90 15.50
C ALA A 103 -1.14 -6.99 16.24
N ALA A 104 -1.06 -8.19 15.66
CA ALA A 104 -0.27 -9.29 16.22
C ALA A 104 1.23 -9.16 15.93
N VAL A 105 1.61 -8.36 14.93
CA VAL A 105 3.02 -8.17 14.53
C VAL A 105 3.71 -7.14 15.42
N ALA A 106 3.09 -5.99 15.66
CA ALA A 106 3.69 -4.91 16.42
C ALA A 106 2.62 -3.98 16.99
N ASP A 107 2.98 -3.33 18.10
CA ASP A 107 2.15 -2.29 18.69
C ASP A 107 2.26 -1.02 17.86
N THR A 108 1.14 -0.45 17.48
CA THR A 108 1.10 0.80 16.73
C THR A 108 1.09 2.03 17.63
N ASN A 109 1.14 1.84 18.96
CA ASN A 109 1.18 2.91 19.97
C ASN A 109 0.04 3.91 19.81
N GLY A 110 -1.16 3.43 19.49
CA GLY A 110 -2.33 4.28 19.29
C GLY A 110 -2.36 5.05 17.98
N ARG A 111 -1.41 4.79 17.09
CA ARG A 111 -1.39 5.42 15.77
C ARG A 111 -2.53 4.90 14.90
N PRO A 112 -3.06 5.74 14.00
CA PRO A 112 -4.20 5.35 13.17
C PRO A 112 -3.87 4.19 12.23
N VAL A 113 -4.72 3.15 12.24
CA VAL A 113 -4.69 2.04 11.29
C VAL A 113 -6.08 1.92 10.68
N PHE A 114 -6.14 2.02 9.36
CA PHE A 114 -7.40 1.89 8.62
C PHE A 114 -7.21 0.91 7.48
N THR A 115 -8.30 0.32 6.99
CA THR A 115 -8.24 -0.22 5.63
C THR A 115 -8.27 0.95 4.66
N LEU A 116 -7.74 0.75 3.47
CA LEU A 116 -7.78 1.79 2.43
C LEU A 116 -9.23 2.17 2.11
N GLY A 117 -10.14 1.19 2.07
CA GLY A 117 -11.56 1.45 1.84
C GLY A 117 -12.19 2.33 2.92
N GLU A 118 -11.92 2.03 4.21
CA GLU A 118 -12.39 2.85 5.33
C GLU A 118 -11.86 4.28 5.23
N PHE A 119 -10.58 4.42 4.95
CA PHE A 119 -9.94 5.73 4.88
C PHE A 119 -10.49 6.57 3.73
N ALA A 120 -10.91 5.92 2.66
CA ALA A 120 -11.55 6.57 1.52
C ALA A 120 -13.02 6.95 1.78
N GLY A 121 -13.54 6.67 2.96
CA GLY A 121 -14.91 6.98 3.33
C GLY A 121 -15.93 5.93 2.91
N GLY A 122 -15.47 4.77 2.46
CA GLY A 122 -16.33 3.67 2.04
C GLY A 122 -16.24 2.47 2.97
N ALA A 123 -16.62 1.33 2.43
CA ALA A 123 -16.53 0.05 3.10
C ALA A 123 -16.04 -1.00 2.10
N GLY A 124 -15.49 -2.07 2.61
CA GLY A 124 -15.06 -3.18 1.80
C GLY A 124 -13.55 -3.29 1.67
N ASP A 125 -13.14 -4.48 1.38
CA ASP A 125 -11.73 -4.85 1.24
C ASP A 125 -11.31 -4.84 -0.22
N ILE A 126 -10.03 -4.55 -0.46
CA ILE A 126 -9.43 -4.68 -1.80
C ILE A 126 -9.06 -6.15 -2.00
N ARG A 127 -9.77 -6.82 -2.86
CA ARG A 127 -9.57 -8.26 -3.10
C ARG A 127 -8.24 -8.55 -3.79
N ASN A 128 -7.65 -9.68 -3.45
CA ASN A 128 -6.41 -10.13 -4.08
C ASN A 128 -6.69 -10.66 -5.49
N PRO A 129 -6.12 -10.07 -6.56
CA PRO A 129 -6.33 -10.52 -7.92
C PRO A 129 -5.43 -11.69 -8.33
N MET A 130 -4.51 -12.12 -7.47
CA MET A 130 -3.55 -13.17 -7.82
C MET A 130 -4.23 -14.46 -8.23
N GLY A 131 -3.72 -15.08 -9.30
CA GLY A 131 -4.30 -16.28 -9.86
C GLY A 131 -5.50 -16.04 -10.76
N GLN A 132 -5.87 -14.77 -10.98
CA GLN A 132 -6.98 -14.38 -11.84
C GLN A 132 -6.47 -13.73 -13.13
N ALA A 133 -7.39 -13.46 -14.06
CA ALA A 133 -7.05 -12.87 -15.35
C ALA A 133 -6.57 -11.43 -15.20
N GLU A 134 -5.87 -10.94 -16.23
CA GLU A 134 -5.32 -9.59 -16.27
C GLU A 134 -6.38 -8.51 -16.01
N ASP A 135 -7.61 -8.72 -16.46
CA ASP A 135 -8.71 -7.78 -16.22
C ASP A 135 -8.98 -7.55 -14.73
N ARG A 136 -8.76 -8.58 -13.90
CA ARG A 136 -8.92 -8.46 -12.45
C ARG A 136 -7.82 -7.61 -11.83
N TYR A 137 -6.60 -7.70 -12.33
CA TYR A 137 -5.50 -6.83 -11.90
C TYR A 137 -5.80 -5.37 -12.27
N ARG A 138 -6.34 -5.16 -13.45
CA ARG A 138 -6.72 -3.83 -13.92
C ARG A 138 -7.84 -3.25 -13.06
N ALA A 139 -8.87 -4.06 -12.75
CA ALA A 139 -9.96 -3.66 -11.87
C ALA A 139 -9.45 -3.34 -10.45
N THR A 140 -8.53 -4.14 -9.93
CA THR A 140 -7.92 -3.91 -8.61
C THR A 140 -7.11 -2.61 -8.60
N ARG A 141 -6.30 -2.38 -9.64
CA ARG A 141 -5.57 -1.13 -9.79
C ARG A 141 -6.51 0.07 -9.77
N ASP A 142 -7.60 0.00 -10.51
CA ASP A 142 -8.57 1.10 -10.61
C ASP A 142 -9.30 1.32 -9.28
N GLU A 143 -9.61 0.26 -8.57
CA GLU A 143 -10.22 0.35 -7.24
C GLU A 143 -9.27 1.02 -6.25
N ILE A 144 -8.01 0.63 -6.23
CA ILE A 144 -6.99 1.25 -5.38
C ILE A 144 -6.82 2.72 -5.75
N HIS A 145 -6.71 3.02 -7.03
CA HIS A 145 -6.56 4.39 -7.50
C HIS A 145 -7.76 5.25 -7.09
N GLY A 146 -8.98 4.73 -7.22
CA GLY A 146 -10.19 5.41 -6.79
C GLY A 146 -10.18 5.71 -5.28
N CYS A 147 -9.79 4.74 -4.47
CA CYS A 147 -9.66 4.93 -3.03
C CYS A 147 -8.61 5.99 -2.69
N LEU A 148 -7.46 5.95 -3.33
CA LEU A 148 -6.41 6.94 -3.12
C LEU A 148 -6.85 8.34 -3.53
N THR A 149 -7.56 8.46 -4.65
CA THR A 149 -8.09 9.74 -5.11
C THR A 149 -9.05 10.36 -4.10
N ARG A 150 -9.90 9.52 -3.49
CA ARG A 150 -10.82 9.99 -2.45
C ARG A 150 -10.12 10.25 -1.11
N SER A 151 -8.93 9.66 -0.90
CA SER A 151 -8.20 9.73 0.36
C SER A 151 -7.15 10.83 0.43
N ILE A 152 -6.68 11.33 -0.72
CA ILE A 152 -5.46 12.14 -0.75
C ILE A 152 -5.55 13.42 0.08
N GLU A 153 -6.68 14.11 0.05
CA GLU A 153 -6.87 15.34 0.84
C GLU A 153 -6.84 15.03 2.34
N ARG A 154 -7.55 13.98 2.75
CA ARG A 154 -7.58 13.54 4.15
C ARG A 154 -6.19 13.08 4.60
N LEU A 155 -5.50 12.34 3.75
CA LEU A 155 -4.15 11.85 4.03
C LEU A 155 -3.20 13.01 4.30
N LEU A 156 -3.21 14.02 3.44
CA LEU A 156 -2.36 15.18 3.63
C LEU A 156 -2.76 15.97 4.88
N ALA A 157 -4.06 16.10 5.16
CA ALA A 157 -4.53 16.77 6.37
C ALA A 157 -4.10 16.04 7.65
N VAL A 158 -4.07 14.72 7.63
CA VAL A 158 -3.64 13.90 8.78
C VAL A 158 -2.13 13.99 8.98
N LEU A 159 -1.35 14.02 7.90
CA LEU A 159 0.12 13.93 7.97
C LEU A 159 0.80 15.30 8.05
N LEU A 160 0.24 16.31 7.42
CA LEU A 160 0.85 17.63 7.34
C LEU A 160 0.03 18.66 8.11
#